data_f47fa818d4b1628de4dfc369608eee7d
#
_entry.id   f47fa818d4b1628de4dfc369608eee7d
#
_cell.length_a   1.000
_cell.length_b   1.000
_cell.length_c   1.000
_cell.angle_alpha   90.00
_cell.angle_beta   90.00
_cell.angle_gamma   90.00
#
_symmetry.space_group_name_H-M   'P 1'
#
loop_
_entity.id
_entity.type
_entity.pdbx_description
1 polymer ?
#
loop_
_entity_poly.entity_id
_entity_poly.type
_entity_poly.pdbx_seq_one_letter_code
_entity_poly.pdbx_strand_id
1 'polypeptide(L)'
;MNTPWGISDSKQTIARGLSFVGTPSHGGFAVADGYARKHLSGAALLRGNRKGSYYFFEEDCDAYIILLEIPASRQGTLTDEKKIIEGLSRWHADYLIERGIAPDLEGLKWFNENRQADRVREDKSPDLIVSASGDWAPWVEKGCVGVITADGSRWLIKGDQYNNRANLNLLSHYAEVKAVV
;
A
#
# COMPACT_ATOMS: atom_id res chain seq x y z
N MET A 1 10.27 -12.86 17.90
CA MET A 1 11.20 -11.92 17.25
C MET A 1 10.58 -10.54 17.29
N ASN A 2 11.38 -9.47 17.42
CA ASN A 2 10.86 -8.09 17.35
C ASN A 2 10.83 -7.66 15.87
N THR A 3 9.64 -7.52 15.30
CA THR A 3 9.40 -7.14 13.90
C THR A 3 8.99 -5.66 13.80
N PRO A 4 8.94 -5.04 12.60
CA PRO A 4 8.36 -3.71 12.43
C PRO A 4 6.89 -3.61 12.90
N TRP A 5 6.16 -4.73 12.82
CA TRP A 5 4.73 -4.83 13.14
C TRP A 5 4.44 -5.25 14.59
N GLY A 6 5.47 -5.51 15.39
CA GLY A 6 5.34 -5.97 16.77
C GLY A 6 6.15 -7.21 17.10
N ILE A 7 5.82 -7.85 18.21
CA ILE A 7 6.45 -9.10 18.62
C ILE A 7 5.78 -10.26 17.85
N SER A 8 6.59 -11.04 17.12
CA SER A 8 6.07 -12.22 16.40
C SER A 8 5.63 -13.31 17.37
N ASP A 9 4.46 -13.88 17.11
CA ASP A 9 3.88 -15.04 17.77
C ASP A 9 4.06 -16.35 16.99
N SER A 10 4.39 -16.23 15.70
CA SER A 10 4.64 -17.39 14.83
C SER A 10 5.91 -17.19 14.00
N LYS A 11 6.54 -18.32 13.63
CA LYS A 11 7.72 -18.35 12.79
C LYS A 11 7.82 -19.66 12.04
N GLN A 12 7.87 -19.57 10.72
CA GLN A 12 8.18 -20.68 9.82
C GLN A 12 9.54 -20.46 9.19
N THR A 13 10.50 -21.32 9.48
CA THR A 13 11.83 -21.27 8.86
C THR A 13 11.78 -21.92 7.48
N ILE A 14 12.14 -21.16 6.43
CA ILE A 14 12.18 -21.61 5.04
C ILE A 14 13.60 -22.06 4.69
N ALA A 15 14.60 -21.27 5.08
CA ALA A 15 16.02 -21.59 4.95
C ALA A 15 16.81 -20.94 6.09
N ARG A 16 18.09 -21.33 6.26
CA ARG A 16 18.96 -20.66 7.23
C ARG A 16 19.13 -19.19 6.84
N GLY A 17 18.51 -18.27 7.60
CA GLY A 17 18.53 -16.83 7.36
C GLY A 17 17.29 -16.30 6.64
N LEU A 18 16.31 -17.15 6.29
CA LEU A 18 15.03 -16.77 5.70
C LEU A 18 13.89 -17.44 6.47
N SER A 19 12.98 -16.65 6.99
CA SER A 19 11.78 -17.14 7.69
C SER A 19 10.57 -16.31 7.31
N PHE A 20 9.40 -16.91 7.38
CA PHE A 20 8.14 -16.17 7.44
C PHE A 20 7.75 -16.02 8.91
N VAL A 21 7.35 -14.82 9.30
CA VAL A 21 6.98 -14.49 10.69
C VAL A 21 5.63 -13.80 10.71
N GLY A 22 4.81 -14.13 11.69
CA GLY A 22 3.50 -13.51 11.90
C GLY A 22 3.42 -12.80 13.25
N THR A 23 2.54 -11.82 13.32
CA THR A 23 2.04 -11.16 14.52
C THR A 23 0.51 -11.24 14.50
N PRO A 24 -0.22 -10.84 15.54
CA PRO A 24 -1.68 -10.87 15.49
C PRO A 24 -2.35 -10.09 14.36
N SER A 25 -1.66 -9.13 13.75
CA SER A 25 -2.23 -8.24 12.73
C SER A 25 -1.51 -8.26 11.39
N HIS A 26 -0.26 -8.70 11.33
CA HIS A 26 0.57 -8.68 10.11
C HIS A 26 1.54 -9.84 10.06
N GLY A 27 1.96 -10.20 8.86
CA GLY A 27 3.01 -11.18 8.62
C GLY A 27 4.01 -10.70 7.58
N GLY A 28 5.04 -11.51 7.33
CA GLY A 28 5.99 -11.21 6.27
C GLY A 28 7.29 -12.01 6.39
N PHE A 29 8.17 -11.79 5.40
CA PHE A 29 9.48 -12.42 5.40
C PHE A 29 10.46 -11.64 6.29
N ALA A 30 11.17 -12.40 7.14
CA ALA A 30 12.31 -11.94 7.91
C ALA A 30 13.58 -12.54 7.29
N VAL A 31 14.43 -11.69 6.71
CA VAL A 31 15.64 -12.07 5.99
C VAL A 31 16.85 -11.56 6.76
N ALA A 32 17.70 -12.47 7.25
CA ALA A 32 18.91 -12.08 7.98
C ALA A 32 19.87 -11.30 7.06
N ASP A 33 20.54 -10.27 7.59
CA ASP A 33 21.39 -9.32 6.83
C ASP A 33 22.39 -10.05 5.92
N GLY A 34 23.11 -11.04 6.44
CA GLY A 34 24.07 -11.79 5.64
C GLY A 34 23.43 -12.64 4.52
N TYR A 35 22.21 -13.17 4.74
CA TYR A 35 21.47 -13.90 3.72
C TYR A 35 20.88 -12.92 2.68
N ALA A 36 20.35 -11.80 3.15
CA ALA A 36 19.78 -10.76 2.29
C ALA A 36 20.83 -10.21 1.30
N ARG A 37 22.00 -9.83 1.79
CA ARG A 37 23.11 -9.31 0.94
C ARG A 37 23.61 -10.32 -0.10
N LYS A 38 23.45 -11.61 0.14
CA LYS A 38 23.87 -12.67 -0.77
C LYS A 38 22.82 -13.00 -1.84
N HIS A 39 21.53 -12.84 -1.51
CA HIS A 39 20.43 -13.36 -2.32
C HIS A 39 19.49 -12.30 -2.87
N LEU A 40 19.56 -11.06 -2.37
CA LEU A 40 18.70 -9.97 -2.82
C LEU A 40 19.50 -8.92 -3.59
N SER A 41 18.88 -8.34 -4.58
CA SER A 41 19.40 -7.18 -5.31
C SER A 41 19.45 -5.94 -4.42
N GLY A 42 20.27 -4.94 -4.84
CA GLY A 42 20.26 -3.63 -4.20
C GLY A 42 18.88 -2.97 -4.19
N ALA A 43 18.13 -3.13 -5.29
CA ALA A 43 16.76 -2.64 -5.41
C ALA A 43 15.81 -3.27 -4.38
N ALA A 44 15.93 -4.57 -4.12
CA ALA A 44 15.15 -5.25 -3.09
C ALA A 44 15.54 -4.80 -1.67
N LEU A 45 16.84 -4.66 -1.40
CA LEU A 45 17.34 -4.21 -0.10
C LEU A 45 16.84 -2.80 0.28
N LEU A 46 16.71 -1.90 -0.70
CA LEU A 46 16.18 -0.54 -0.49
C LEU A 46 14.70 -0.53 -0.08
N ARG A 47 13.94 -1.57 -0.45
CA ARG A 47 12.49 -1.68 -0.17
C ARG A 47 12.21 -2.46 1.12
N GLY A 48 13.18 -3.25 1.60
CA GLY A 48 13.04 -3.97 2.86
C GLY A 48 13.15 -3.06 4.08
N ASN A 49 12.25 -3.24 5.04
CA ASN A 49 12.31 -2.53 6.32
C ASN A 49 13.42 -3.14 7.21
N ARG A 50 14.51 -2.41 7.38
CA ARG A 50 15.64 -2.88 8.19
C ARG A 50 15.42 -2.64 9.66
N LYS A 51 15.45 -3.72 10.46
CA LYS A 51 15.39 -3.65 11.92
C LYS A 51 16.40 -4.64 12.55
N GLY A 52 17.36 -4.11 13.27
CA GLY A 52 18.47 -4.90 13.81
C GLY A 52 19.29 -5.57 12.70
N SER A 53 19.45 -6.89 12.79
CA SER A 53 20.19 -7.71 11.83
C SER A 53 19.31 -8.37 10.77
N TYR A 54 18.10 -7.86 10.56
CA TYR A 54 17.14 -8.40 9.59
C TYR A 54 16.57 -7.31 8.67
N TYR A 55 16.21 -7.72 7.46
CA TYR A 55 15.29 -7.03 6.56
C TYR A 55 13.92 -7.72 6.63
N PHE A 56 12.86 -6.93 6.70
CA PHE A 56 11.49 -7.39 6.77
C PHE A 56 10.73 -6.94 5.53
N PHE A 57 9.91 -7.85 4.98
CA PHE A 57 9.10 -7.64 3.78
C PHE A 57 7.67 -8.06 4.10
N GLU A 58 6.76 -7.11 4.13
CA GLU A 58 5.38 -7.29 4.57
C GLU A 58 4.58 -8.15 3.59
N GLU A 59 3.66 -8.97 4.10
CA GLU A 59 2.97 -10.03 3.36
C GLU A 59 2.09 -9.54 2.21
N ASP A 60 1.41 -8.40 2.37
CA ASP A 60 0.43 -7.91 1.41
C ASP A 60 1.06 -7.16 0.23
N CYS A 61 2.28 -6.64 0.37
CA CYS A 61 2.94 -5.82 -0.64
C CYS A 61 4.38 -6.23 -0.93
N ASP A 62 5.27 -6.22 0.09
CA ASP A 62 6.71 -6.40 -0.10
C ASP A 62 7.12 -7.85 -0.31
N ALA A 63 6.31 -8.81 0.18
CA ALA A 63 6.62 -10.23 0.10
C ALA A 63 6.83 -10.72 -1.34
N TYR A 64 6.18 -10.11 -2.32
CA TYR A 64 6.36 -10.43 -3.74
C TYR A 64 7.81 -10.22 -4.22
N ILE A 65 8.55 -9.28 -3.62
CA ILE A 65 10.00 -9.08 -3.89
C ILE A 65 10.78 -10.34 -3.51
N ILE A 66 10.51 -10.91 -2.33
CA ILE A 66 11.16 -12.12 -1.85
C ILE A 66 10.76 -13.34 -2.70
N LEU A 67 9.47 -13.44 -3.06
CA LEU A 67 8.98 -14.50 -3.94
C LEU A 67 9.61 -14.43 -5.35
N LEU A 68 9.94 -13.24 -5.84
CA LEU A 68 10.60 -13.07 -7.12
C LEU A 68 12.09 -13.44 -7.03
N GLU A 69 12.83 -12.88 -6.08
CA GLU A 69 14.30 -13.00 -6.02
C GLU A 69 14.79 -14.27 -5.35
N ILE A 70 13.97 -14.91 -4.50
CA ILE A 70 14.32 -16.15 -3.80
C ILE A 70 13.30 -17.25 -4.15
N PRO A 71 13.43 -17.95 -5.27
CA PRO A 71 12.45 -18.99 -5.70
C PRO A 71 12.17 -20.06 -4.64
N ALA A 72 13.15 -20.37 -3.78
CA ALA A 72 12.96 -21.30 -2.67
C ALA A 72 11.88 -20.85 -1.66
N SER A 73 11.58 -19.56 -1.59
CA SER A 73 10.52 -18.99 -0.72
C SER A 73 9.11 -19.34 -1.21
N ARG A 74 8.96 -19.78 -2.47
CA ARG A 74 7.67 -20.16 -3.07
C ARG A 74 7.20 -21.55 -2.63
N GLN A 75 8.05 -22.32 -1.94
CA GLN A 75 7.67 -23.68 -1.52
C GLN A 75 6.44 -23.64 -0.59
N GLY A 76 5.41 -24.40 -0.98
CA GLY A 76 4.13 -24.46 -0.26
C GLY A 76 3.17 -23.30 -0.55
N THR A 77 3.50 -22.39 -1.48
CA THR A 77 2.58 -21.36 -1.96
C THR A 77 1.97 -21.75 -3.31
N LEU A 78 0.75 -21.32 -3.57
CA LEU A 78 0.09 -21.45 -4.90
C LEU A 78 0.42 -20.25 -5.81
N THR A 79 1.47 -19.50 -5.49
CA THR A 79 1.82 -18.27 -6.19
C THR A 79 2.79 -18.58 -7.30
N ASP A 80 2.33 -18.48 -8.54
CA ASP A 80 3.14 -18.57 -9.76
C ASP A 80 3.81 -17.22 -10.09
N GLU A 81 4.70 -17.23 -11.07
CA GLU A 81 5.46 -16.04 -11.47
C GLU A 81 4.53 -14.92 -11.99
N LYS A 82 3.47 -15.28 -12.70
CA LYS A 82 2.48 -14.31 -13.20
C LYS A 82 1.85 -13.54 -12.06
N LYS A 83 1.37 -14.21 -11.03
CA LYS A 83 0.78 -13.58 -9.83
C LYS A 83 1.80 -12.72 -9.06
N ILE A 84 3.07 -13.15 -9.05
CA ILE A 84 4.15 -12.34 -8.45
C ILE A 84 4.31 -11.03 -9.22
N ILE A 85 4.36 -11.08 -10.56
CA ILE A 85 4.46 -9.88 -11.40
C ILE A 85 3.23 -8.98 -11.26
N GLU A 86 2.02 -9.54 -11.25
CA GLU A 86 0.78 -8.79 -11.02
C GLU A 86 0.80 -8.06 -9.66
N GLY A 87 1.21 -8.75 -8.58
CA GLY A 87 1.36 -8.15 -7.25
C GLY A 87 2.42 -7.04 -7.22
N LEU A 88 3.61 -7.29 -7.78
CA LEU A 88 4.68 -6.29 -7.88
C LEU A 88 4.29 -5.10 -8.75
N SER A 89 3.54 -5.33 -9.83
CA SER A 89 3.06 -4.25 -10.70
C SER A 89 2.13 -3.29 -9.97
N ARG A 90 1.40 -3.80 -8.99
CA ARG A 90 0.49 -3.01 -8.16
C ARG A 90 1.22 -2.22 -7.07
N TRP A 91 2.17 -2.84 -6.37
CA TRP A 91 2.79 -2.24 -5.19
C TRP A 91 4.17 -1.65 -5.46
N HIS A 92 4.91 -2.23 -6.40
CA HIS A 92 6.32 -1.94 -6.68
C HIS A 92 6.63 -1.94 -8.18
N ALA A 93 5.81 -1.28 -9.01
CA ALA A 93 6.04 -1.23 -10.46
C ALA A 93 7.41 -0.60 -10.80
N ASP A 94 7.83 0.39 -10.02
CA ASP A 94 9.16 1.01 -10.13
C ASP A 94 10.31 0.01 -9.90
N TYR A 95 10.12 -0.94 -8.96
CA TYR A 95 11.09 -2.02 -8.75
C TYR A 95 11.19 -2.96 -9.97
N LEU A 96 10.05 -3.33 -10.57
CA LEU A 96 10.06 -4.17 -11.78
C LEU A 96 10.78 -3.45 -12.92
N ILE A 97 10.50 -2.18 -13.14
CA ILE A 97 11.14 -1.36 -14.17
C ILE A 97 12.66 -1.28 -13.93
N GLU A 98 13.09 -1.02 -12.70
CA GLU A 98 14.51 -1.00 -12.30
C GLU A 98 15.20 -2.34 -12.57
N ARG A 99 14.48 -3.45 -12.45
CA ARG A 99 14.95 -4.81 -12.74
C ARG A 99 14.88 -5.19 -14.23
N GLY A 100 14.39 -4.31 -15.09
CA GLY A 100 14.19 -4.59 -16.53
C GLY A 100 13.04 -5.56 -16.80
N ILE A 101 12.10 -5.70 -15.87
CA ILE A 101 10.93 -6.57 -15.98
C ILE A 101 9.71 -5.69 -16.33
N ALA A 102 9.00 -6.04 -17.39
CA ALA A 102 7.79 -5.32 -17.77
C ALA A 102 6.67 -5.52 -16.73
N PRO A 103 6.12 -4.44 -16.13
CA PRO A 103 4.97 -4.55 -15.26
C PRO A 103 3.71 -4.97 -16.02
N ASP A 104 2.77 -5.60 -15.30
CA ASP A 104 1.41 -5.77 -15.77
C ASP A 104 0.71 -4.41 -15.92
N LEU A 105 -0.04 -4.20 -17.02
CA LEU A 105 -0.61 -2.90 -17.35
C LEU A 105 -1.66 -2.43 -16.34
N GLU A 106 -2.49 -3.33 -15.84
CA GLU A 106 -3.54 -3.03 -14.87
C GLU A 106 -2.94 -2.68 -13.50
N GLY A 107 -1.95 -3.47 -13.07
CA GLY A 107 -1.20 -3.19 -11.85
C GLY A 107 -0.42 -1.87 -11.93
N LEU A 108 0.21 -1.57 -13.06
CA LEU A 108 0.92 -0.32 -13.28
C LEU A 108 -0.02 0.91 -13.22
N LYS A 109 -1.21 0.79 -13.80
CA LYS A 109 -2.24 1.85 -13.73
C LYS A 109 -2.61 2.12 -12.27
N TRP A 110 -2.92 1.07 -11.51
CA TRP A 110 -3.24 1.17 -10.08
C TRP A 110 -2.10 1.81 -9.27
N PHE A 111 -0.84 1.40 -9.53
CA PHE A 111 0.35 1.95 -8.88
C PHE A 111 0.49 3.46 -9.13
N ASN A 112 0.33 3.90 -10.37
CA ASN A 112 0.45 5.31 -10.72
C ASN A 112 -0.65 6.16 -10.07
N GLU A 113 -1.90 5.66 -10.04
CA GLU A 113 -3.03 6.32 -9.39
C GLU A 113 -2.79 6.49 -7.88
N ASN A 114 -2.24 5.45 -7.22
CA ASN A 114 -1.94 5.52 -5.79
C ASN A 114 -0.76 6.44 -5.47
N ARG A 115 0.31 6.41 -6.27
CA ARG A 115 1.43 7.35 -6.09
C ARG A 115 1.02 8.81 -6.29
N GLN A 116 0.11 9.05 -7.24
CA GLN A 116 -0.46 10.39 -7.39
C GLN A 116 -1.28 10.79 -6.17
N ALA A 117 -2.09 9.87 -5.64
CA ALA A 117 -2.86 10.10 -4.42
C ALA A 117 -1.95 10.42 -3.22
N ASP A 118 -0.86 9.68 -3.05
CA ASP A 118 0.08 9.92 -1.94
C ASP A 118 0.80 11.26 -2.09
N ARG A 119 1.23 11.64 -3.28
CA ARG A 119 1.81 12.98 -3.54
C ARG A 119 0.85 14.10 -3.14
N VAL A 120 -0.41 13.98 -3.54
CA VAL A 120 -1.42 15.00 -3.19
C VAL A 120 -1.66 15.05 -1.68
N ARG A 121 -1.60 13.92 -0.97
CA ARG A 121 -1.67 13.88 0.49
C ARG A 121 -0.44 14.50 1.15
N GLU A 122 0.75 14.21 0.63
CA GLU A 122 2.01 14.77 1.11
C GLU A 122 2.06 16.28 0.87
N ASP A 123 1.63 16.75 -0.30
CA ASP A 123 1.55 18.18 -0.66
C ASP A 123 0.43 18.92 0.08
N LYS A 124 -0.37 18.22 0.90
CA LYS A 124 -1.49 18.78 1.67
C LYS A 124 -2.41 19.65 0.81
N SER A 125 -2.78 19.15 -0.38
CA SER A 125 -3.69 19.85 -1.28
C SER A 125 -4.93 20.36 -0.51
N PRO A 126 -5.24 21.65 -0.55
CA PRO A 126 -6.32 22.24 0.25
C PRO A 126 -7.69 21.63 -0.05
N ASP A 127 -7.90 21.10 -1.27
CA ASP A 127 -9.14 20.47 -1.71
C ASP A 127 -9.20 18.94 -1.44
N LEU A 128 -8.16 18.37 -0.78
CA LEU A 128 -8.18 16.96 -0.38
C LEU A 128 -9.28 16.72 0.65
N ILE A 129 -10.22 15.84 0.37
CA ILE A 129 -11.26 15.44 1.32
C ILE A 129 -10.63 14.51 2.36
N VAL A 130 -10.61 14.97 3.61
CA VAL A 130 -10.02 14.24 4.75
C VAL A 130 -11.07 13.59 5.65
N SER A 131 -12.34 14.02 5.54
CA SER A 131 -13.45 13.44 6.29
C SER A 131 -14.75 13.54 5.50
N ALA A 132 -15.63 12.57 5.70
CA ALA A 132 -16.97 12.57 5.13
C ALA A 132 -18.00 12.10 6.17
N SER A 133 -19.18 12.71 6.15
CA SER A 133 -20.32 12.38 7.01
C SER A 133 -21.58 12.32 6.20
N GLY A 134 -22.45 11.36 6.51
CA GLY A 134 -23.78 11.28 5.90
C GLY A 134 -24.75 12.36 6.44
N ASP A 135 -25.97 12.38 5.93
CA ASP A 135 -27.03 13.29 6.29
C ASP A 135 -27.61 13.10 7.71
N TRP A 136 -27.07 12.16 8.47
CA TRP A 136 -27.27 12.03 9.92
C TRP A 136 -26.52 13.08 10.73
N ALA A 137 -25.47 13.70 10.14
CA ALA A 137 -24.72 14.76 10.81
C ALA A 137 -25.51 16.08 10.79
N PRO A 138 -25.62 16.83 11.91
CA PRO A 138 -26.50 17.99 12.04
C PRO A 138 -26.26 19.13 11.03
N TRP A 139 -25.06 19.17 10.44
CA TRP A 139 -24.65 20.19 9.47
C TRP A 139 -24.81 19.74 8.00
N VAL A 140 -25.24 18.51 7.77
CA VAL A 140 -25.36 17.94 6.43
C VAL A 140 -26.82 17.95 6.00
N GLU A 141 -27.10 18.51 4.82
CA GLU A 141 -28.43 18.53 4.23
C GLU A 141 -28.88 17.12 3.82
N LYS A 142 -30.18 16.85 3.91
CA LYS A 142 -30.76 15.55 3.56
C LYS A 142 -30.44 15.19 2.11
N GLY A 143 -29.97 13.94 1.88
CA GLY A 143 -29.58 13.45 0.57
C GLY A 143 -28.19 13.91 0.10
N CYS A 144 -27.44 14.60 0.96
CA CYS A 144 -26.07 15.02 0.70
C CYS A 144 -25.07 14.22 1.56
N VAL A 145 -23.83 14.28 1.15
CA VAL A 145 -22.65 13.91 1.95
C VAL A 145 -21.91 15.19 2.29
N GLY A 146 -21.72 15.42 3.57
CA GLY A 146 -20.89 16.52 4.08
C GLY A 146 -19.42 16.09 4.10
N VAL A 147 -18.55 16.90 3.52
CA VAL A 147 -17.11 16.62 3.51
C VAL A 147 -16.32 17.76 4.14
N ILE A 148 -15.18 17.41 4.73
CA ILE A 148 -14.21 18.37 5.26
C ILE A 148 -12.94 18.21 4.43
N THR A 149 -12.42 19.33 3.93
CA THR A 149 -11.18 19.37 3.17
C THR A 149 -9.96 19.61 4.07
N ALA A 150 -8.75 19.38 3.56
CA ALA A 150 -7.51 19.47 4.33
C ALA A 150 -7.27 20.85 4.93
N ASP A 151 -7.81 21.91 4.34
CA ASP A 151 -7.80 23.28 4.86
C ASP A 151 -8.86 23.52 5.96
N GLY A 152 -9.67 22.51 6.29
CA GLY A 152 -10.73 22.58 7.30
C GLY A 152 -12.08 23.08 6.78
N SER A 153 -12.20 23.44 5.52
CA SER A 153 -13.45 23.91 4.92
C SER A 153 -14.49 22.78 4.83
N ARG A 154 -15.78 23.17 4.94
CA ARG A 154 -16.90 22.24 4.87
C ARG A 154 -17.68 22.42 3.58
N TRP A 155 -18.05 21.29 2.97
CA TRP A 155 -18.76 21.27 1.70
C TRP A 155 -19.84 20.19 1.69
N LEU A 156 -20.86 20.39 0.88
CA LEU A 156 -21.90 19.40 0.60
C LEU A 156 -21.77 18.90 -0.84
N ILE A 157 -21.84 17.59 -1.01
CA ILE A 157 -21.85 16.88 -2.29
C ILE A 157 -23.14 16.08 -2.34
N LYS A 158 -23.84 16.07 -3.47
CA LYS A 158 -25.01 15.20 -3.64
C LYS A 158 -24.65 13.74 -3.40
N GLY A 159 -25.46 12.99 -2.64
CA GLY A 159 -25.13 11.64 -2.21
C GLY A 159 -24.94 10.65 -3.37
N ASP A 160 -25.63 10.83 -4.47
CA ASP A 160 -25.50 10.04 -5.70
C ASP A 160 -24.22 10.35 -6.49
N GLN A 161 -23.58 11.50 -6.25
CA GLN A 161 -22.33 11.90 -6.88
C GLN A 161 -21.11 11.54 -6.04
N TYR A 162 -21.27 11.34 -4.73
CA TYR A 162 -20.16 11.07 -3.84
C TYR A 162 -19.58 9.67 -4.04
N ASN A 163 -18.28 9.60 -4.39
CA ASN A 163 -17.54 8.35 -4.55
C ASN A 163 -16.54 8.16 -3.41
N ASN A 164 -16.91 7.36 -2.42
CA ASN A 164 -16.04 7.05 -1.26
C ASN A 164 -14.98 5.97 -1.53
N ARG A 165 -14.96 5.38 -2.73
CA ARG A 165 -14.00 4.33 -3.12
C ARG A 165 -12.85 4.86 -3.97
N ALA A 166 -12.81 6.17 -4.23
CA ALA A 166 -11.71 6.78 -4.93
C ALA A 166 -10.44 6.73 -4.06
N ASN A 167 -9.32 6.28 -4.62
CA ASN A 167 -8.02 6.27 -3.94
C ASN A 167 -7.56 7.67 -3.56
N LEU A 168 -7.97 8.65 -4.34
CA LEU A 168 -7.77 10.07 -4.09
C LEU A 168 -9.13 10.76 -4.25
N ASN A 169 -9.60 11.39 -3.18
CA ASN A 169 -10.87 12.09 -3.17
C ASN A 169 -10.61 13.59 -3.01
N LEU A 170 -10.70 14.32 -4.12
CA LEU A 170 -10.55 15.76 -4.16
C LEU A 170 -11.90 16.44 -4.38
N LEU A 171 -12.08 17.61 -3.76
CA LEU A 171 -13.30 18.39 -3.97
C LEU A 171 -13.49 18.79 -5.44
N SER A 172 -12.39 19.07 -6.13
CA SER A 172 -12.37 19.39 -7.58
C SER A 172 -12.85 18.26 -8.49
N HIS A 173 -12.98 17.02 -7.98
CA HIS A 173 -13.56 15.91 -8.75
C HIS A 173 -15.10 15.98 -8.86
N TYR A 174 -15.76 16.88 -8.13
CA TYR A 174 -17.19 17.00 -8.10
C TYR A 174 -17.65 18.27 -8.80
N ALA A 175 -18.56 18.11 -9.77
CA ALA A 175 -19.06 19.24 -10.58
C ALA A 175 -19.94 20.19 -9.78
N GLU A 176 -20.66 19.67 -8.78
CA GLU A 176 -21.59 20.44 -7.97
C GLU A 176 -21.24 20.28 -6.49
N VAL A 177 -20.66 21.31 -5.91
CA VAL A 177 -20.35 21.39 -4.48
C VAL A 177 -20.91 22.67 -3.89
N LYS A 178 -21.39 22.61 -2.63
CA LYS A 178 -21.93 23.75 -1.92
C LYS A 178 -21.12 23.98 -0.66
N ALA A 179 -20.55 25.16 -0.51
CA ALA A 179 -19.85 25.53 0.73
C ALA A 179 -20.84 25.64 1.90
N VAL A 180 -20.41 25.17 3.07
CA VAL A 180 -21.14 25.34 4.33
C VAL A 180 -20.43 26.42 5.12
N VAL A 181 -21.09 27.55 5.31
CA VAL A 181 -20.57 28.70 6.07
C VAL A 181 -20.75 28.50 7.57
#